data_a70e866139e397987efe54d831b6712e
#
_entry.id   a70e866139e397987efe54d831b6712e
#
_cell.length_a   1.000
_cell.length_b   1.000
_cell.length_c   1.000
_cell.angle_alpha   90.00
_cell.angle_beta   90.00
_cell.angle_gamma   90.00
#
_symmetry.space_group_name_H-M   'P 1'
#
loop_
_entity.id
_entity.type
_entity.pdbx_description
1 polymer ?
#
loop_
_entity_poly.entity_id
_entity_poly.type
_entity_poly.pdbx_seq_one_letter_code
_entity_poly.pdbx_strand_id
1 'polypeptide(L)'
;MQTSSSTTHLLTDSARLWKPGLPGIELFEARLRHHRFGKHFHEAYTIGFNEHGRGCCHHQGTEHHHEPGSFNLVDPGDLHTGQVDSAEGWSFRNIYIELPLMEQMLEHLEWRGSGVPHFKQMIFWQPSLRHIFYGLFQALAEPTSQLHQQSLLLALLSPLLQLNADQSFHIRSPKPESSAVARVRTYLEEHCCDNVSIDELSTLSNLSPYYLIRCFRQQVGCAPHQYQRHWQLIRVKQALTISSQSLSAIATDYGFYDQSHLNRAFKQTFGVTPGHYQKSNSVQDRSGE
;
A
#
# COMPACT_ATOMS: atom_id res chain seq x y z
N MET A 1 4.24 -42.23 27.47
CA MET A 1 5.29 -41.53 26.73
C MET A 1 4.83 -41.41 25.27
N GLN A 2 4.16 -40.34 24.94
CA GLN A 2 3.79 -40.05 23.56
C GLN A 2 4.78 -38.98 23.08
N THR A 3 5.64 -39.37 22.16
CA THR A 3 6.56 -38.46 21.46
C THR A 3 5.76 -37.70 20.44
N SER A 4 5.49 -36.40 20.72
CA SER A 4 4.98 -35.49 19.73
C SER A 4 6.10 -35.19 18.69
N SER A 5 6.00 -35.79 17.53
CA SER A 5 6.83 -35.47 16.41
C SER A 5 6.39 -34.09 15.87
N SER A 6 7.09 -33.05 16.25
CA SER A 6 7.01 -31.74 15.62
C SER A 6 7.47 -31.90 14.18
N THR A 7 6.54 -31.91 13.25
CA THR A 7 6.83 -31.88 11.81
C THR A 7 7.43 -30.51 11.48
N THR A 8 8.75 -30.43 11.53
CA THR A 8 9.51 -29.30 11.01
C THR A 8 9.29 -29.28 9.50
N HIS A 9 8.36 -28.48 9.02
CA HIS A 9 8.26 -28.17 7.60
C HIS A 9 9.60 -27.58 7.18
N LEU A 10 10.36 -28.37 6.44
CA LEU A 10 11.57 -27.91 5.73
C LEU A 10 11.13 -26.81 4.76
N LEU A 11 11.18 -25.56 5.23
CA LEU A 11 10.93 -24.40 4.40
C LEU A 11 12.09 -24.34 3.40
N THR A 12 11.80 -24.67 2.15
CA THR A 12 12.70 -24.42 1.02
C THR A 12 12.77 -22.93 0.74
N ASP A 13 13.88 -22.47 0.17
CA ASP A 13 13.99 -21.09 -0.32
C ASP A 13 12.81 -20.81 -1.25
N SER A 14 12.14 -19.70 -1.03
CA SER A 14 11.08 -19.21 -1.89
C SER A 14 11.24 -17.71 -2.13
N ALA A 15 11.09 -17.30 -3.38
CA ALA A 15 11.12 -15.90 -3.77
C ALA A 15 10.11 -15.66 -4.90
N ARG A 16 9.51 -14.48 -4.88
CA ARG A 16 8.59 -14.01 -5.92
C ARG A 16 8.91 -12.58 -6.27
N LEU A 17 9.08 -12.31 -7.57
CA LEU A 17 9.28 -10.99 -8.14
C LEU A 17 8.19 -10.73 -9.17
N TRP A 18 7.47 -9.61 -9.09
CA TRP A 18 6.39 -9.29 -10.04
C TRP A 18 6.09 -7.81 -10.12
N LYS A 19 5.54 -7.38 -11.25
CA LYS A 19 5.02 -6.01 -11.45
C LYS A 19 3.54 -5.96 -11.10
N PRO A 20 3.11 -5.14 -10.12
CA PRO A 20 1.70 -4.90 -9.82
C PRO A 20 1.05 -3.97 -10.86
N GLY A 21 -0.24 -3.64 -10.65
CA GLY A 21 -0.98 -2.76 -11.57
C GLY A 21 -0.54 -1.29 -11.57
N LEU A 22 0.20 -0.80 -10.55
CA LEU A 22 0.73 0.55 -10.54
C LEU A 22 2.04 0.60 -11.35
N PRO A 23 2.10 1.35 -12.47
CA PRO A 23 3.33 1.48 -13.25
C PRO A 23 4.49 2.07 -12.43
N GLY A 24 5.71 1.65 -12.72
CA GLY A 24 6.90 2.11 -12.01
C GLY A 24 7.15 1.41 -10.66
N ILE A 25 6.36 0.37 -10.34
CA ILE A 25 6.54 -0.46 -9.14
C ILE A 25 6.88 -1.90 -9.55
N GLU A 26 7.79 -2.50 -8.80
CA GLU A 26 8.01 -3.94 -8.77
C GLU A 26 8.03 -4.42 -7.32
N LEU A 27 7.46 -5.59 -7.07
CA LEU A 27 7.38 -6.17 -5.73
C LEU A 27 8.22 -7.42 -5.64
N PHE A 28 8.91 -7.58 -4.52
CA PHE A 28 9.67 -8.78 -4.21
C PHE A 28 9.36 -9.25 -2.80
N GLU A 29 9.07 -10.53 -2.66
CA GLU A 29 9.03 -11.19 -1.36
C GLU A 29 9.92 -12.42 -1.37
N ALA A 30 10.64 -12.66 -0.29
CA ALA A 30 11.55 -13.78 -0.16
C ALA A 30 11.49 -14.39 1.25
N ARG A 31 11.68 -15.71 1.27
CA ARG A 31 11.96 -16.50 2.47
C ARG A 31 13.13 -17.41 2.15
N LEU A 32 14.28 -17.11 2.70
CA LEU A 32 15.55 -17.70 2.31
C LEU A 32 16.18 -18.42 3.50
N ARG A 33 16.79 -19.59 3.24
CA ARG A 33 17.55 -20.36 4.23
C ARG A 33 19.06 -20.31 4.01
N HIS A 34 19.46 -20.35 2.77
CA HIS A 34 20.89 -20.47 2.42
C HIS A 34 21.28 -19.58 1.24
N HIS A 35 20.34 -18.86 0.66
CA HIS A 35 20.60 -18.08 -0.55
C HIS A 35 21.58 -16.93 -0.29
N ARG A 36 22.40 -16.68 -1.30
CA ARG A 36 23.32 -15.55 -1.35
C ARG A 36 23.15 -14.81 -2.67
N PHE A 37 22.79 -13.54 -2.57
CA PHE A 37 22.81 -12.62 -3.70
C PHE A 37 24.25 -12.15 -3.91
N GLY A 38 24.79 -12.36 -5.10
CA GLY A 38 26.08 -11.81 -5.52
C GLY A 38 26.04 -10.27 -5.54
N LYS A 39 27.15 -9.67 -5.94
CA LYS A 39 27.26 -8.22 -6.10
C LYS A 39 26.34 -7.76 -7.23
N HIS A 40 25.38 -6.87 -6.94
CA HIS A 40 24.40 -6.36 -7.90
C HIS A 40 23.91 -4.96 -7.49
N PHE A 41 23.17 -4.30 -8.37
CA PHE A 41 22.47 -3.05 -8.13
C PHE A 41 21.09 -3.11 -8.78
N HIS A 42 20.21 -2.17 -8.37
CA HIS A 42 18.90 -1.94 -8.97
C HIS A 42 18.84 -0.55 -9.60
N GLU A 43 18.12 -0.39 -10.72
CA GLU A 43 17.85 0.92 -11.33
C GLU A 43 16.65 1.65 -10.68
N ALA A 44 16.24 1.19 -9.51
CA ALA A 44 15.09 1.67 -8.78
C ALA A 44 15.45 1.86 -7.29
N TYR A 45 14.73 2.74 -6.61
CA TYR A 45 14.77 2.81 -5.16
C TYR A 45 14.23 1.53 -4.56
N THR A 46 14.93 0.98 -3.57
CA THR A 46 14.45 -0.16 -2.79
C THR A 46 13.99 0.31 -1.42
N ILE A 47 12.73 0.04 -1.10
CA ILE A 47 12.18 0.17 0.25
C ILE A 47 11.76 -1.22 0.68
N GLY A 48 12.55 -1.83 1.57
CA GLY A 48 12.30 -3.16 2.07
C GLY A 48 11.99 -3.20 3.55
N PHE A 49 11.35 -4.28 3.99
CA PHE A 49 11.06 -4.55 5.39
C PHE A 49 11.46 -5.98 5.75
N ASN A 50 12.26 -6.13 6.80
CA ASN A 50 12.77 -7.40 7.28
C ASN A 50 11.79 -8.00 8.29
N GLU A 51 11.29 -9.23 8.02
CA GLU A 51 10.19 -9.86 8.76
C GLU A 51 10.69 -10.85 9.82
N HIS A 52 11.51 -11.81 9.40
CA HIS A 52 12.01 -12.88 10.25
C HIS A 52 13.43 -13.25 9.92
N GLY A 53 14.13 -13.79 10.92
CA GLY A 53 15.53 -14.17 10.79
C GLY A 53 16.40 -12.96 10.52
N ARG A 54 17.60 -13.20 10.02
CA ARG A 54 18.56 -12.11 9.81
C ARG A 54 19.29 -12.29 8.48
N GLY A 55 19.46 -11.17 7.78
CA GLY A 55 20.31 -11.05 6.63
C GLY A 55 21.52 -10.16 6.88
N CYS A 56 22.49 -10.26 6.02
CA CYS A 56 23.68 -9.40 6.01
C CYS A 56 23.95 -8.95 4.58
N CYS A 57 24.37 -7.71 4.39
CA CYS A 57 24.79 -7.19 3.11
C CYS A 57 26.07 -6.35 3.25
N HIS A 58 26.85 -6.29 2.16
CA HIS A 58 27.96 -5.35 2.04
C HIS A 58 27.59 -4.25 1.07
N HIS A 59 27.71 -3.01 1.52
CA HIS A 59 27.43 -1.80 0.77
C HIS A 59 28.47 -0.74 1.07
N GLN A 60 29.08 -0.14 0.06
CA GLN A 60 30.11 0.91 0.19
C GLN A 60 31.26 0.55 1.17
N GLY A 61 31.69 -0.70 1.19
CA GLY A 61 32.76 -1.17 2.06
C GLY A 61 32.36 -1.46 3.50
N THR A 62 31.10 -1.31 3.86
CA THR A 62 30.56 -1.55 5.19
C THR A 62 29.61 -2.76 5.17
N GLU A 63 29.66 -3.56 6.23
CA GLU A 63 28.70 -4.62 6.48
C GLU A 63 27.50 -4.10 7.24
N HIS A 64 26.29 -4.44 6.76
CA HIS A 64 25.02 -4.06 7.37
C HIS A 64 24.20 -5.30 7.70
N HIS A 65 23.60 -5.34 8.88
CA HIS A 65 22.75 -6.44 9.32
C HIS A 65 21.27 -6.05 9.22
N HIS A 66 20.49 -6.93 8.58
CA HIS A 66 19.06 -6.79 8.39
C HIS A 66 18.32 -7.53 9.51
N GLU A 67 18.00 -6.83 10.57
CA GLU A 67 17.28 -7.39 11.73
C GLU A 67 15.76 -7.35 11.51
N PRO A 68 14.99 -8.30 12.08
CA PRO A 68 13.53 -8.26 12.01
C PRO A 68 12.96 -6.94 12.54
N GLY A 69 12.09 -6.32 11.77
CA GLY A 69 11.48 -5.03 12.10
C GLY A 69 12.23 -3.81 11.56
N SER A 70 13.41 -3.98 10.97
CA SER A 70 14.13 -2.91 10.28
C SER A 70 13.66 -2.75 8.83
N PHE A 71 13.80 -1.53 8.32
CA PHE A 71 13.72 -1.24 6.89
C PHE A 71 15.11 -1.34 6.27
N ASN A 72 15.18 -1.81 5.02
CA ASN A 72 16.34 -1.67 4.16
C ASN A 72 16.00 -0.67 3.04
N LEU A 73 16.87 0.33 2.90
CA LEU A 73 16.73 1.42 1.95
C LEU A 73 17.97 1.45 1.07
N VAL A 74 17.77 1.33 -0.25
CA VAL A 74 18.87 1.30 -1.21
C VAL A 74 18.56 2.27 -2.34
N ASP A 75 19.52 3.11 -2.66
CA ASP A 75 19.42 4.07 -3.77
C ASP A 75 19.62 3.38 -5.13
N PRO A 76 19.08 3.92 -6.21
CA PRO A 76 19.35 3.45 -7.55
C PRO A 76 20.86 3.46 -7.87
N GLY A 77 21.34 2.36 -8.41
CA GLY A 77 22.76 2.22 -8.79
C GLY A 77 23.69 1.80 -7.65
N ASP A 78 23.23 1.74 -6.41
CA ASP A 78 24.06 1.32 -5.27
C ASP A 78 24.40 -0.17 -5.32
N LEU A 79 25.70 -0.43 -5.45
CA LEU A 79 26.23 -1.79 -5.56
C LEU A 79 26.28 -2.46 -4.19
N HIS A 80 25.54 -3.56 -4.02
CA HIS A 80 25.44 -4.28 -2.76
C HIS A 80 25.40 -5.80 -2.95
N THR A 81 25.53 -6.54 -1.84
CA THR A 81 25.30 -7.99 -1.77
C THR A 81 24.13 -8.27 -0.84
N GLY A 82 23.76 -9.53 -0.69
CA GLY A 82 22.80 -9.97 0.33
C GLY A 82 22.99 -11.45 0.62
N GLN A 83 22.96 -11.82 1.89
CA GLN A 83 23.02 -13.23 2.29
C GLN A 83 22.27 -13.48 3.59
N VAL A 84 21.86 -14.73 3.77
CA VAL A 84 21.29 -15.18 5.04
C VAL A 84 22.38 -15.18 6.10
N ASP A 85 22.09 -14.62 7.28
CA ASP A 85 23.00 -14.48 8.42
C ASP A 85 22.41 -15.03 9.73
N SER A 86 21.46 -15.97 9.63
CA SER A 86 20.94 -16.69 10.80
C SER A 86 20.49 -18.09 10.47
N ALA A 87 20.52 -18.99 11.46
CA ALA A 87 20.04 -20.37 11.31
C ALA A 87 18.52 -20.43 11.04
N GLU A 88 17.78 -19.40 11.39
CA GLU A 88 16.34 -19.28 11.17
C GLU A 88 16.01 -18.88 9.72
N GLY A 89 17.02 -18.52 8.94
CA GLY A 89 16.86 -17.98 7.60
C GLY A 89 16.70 -16.46 7.58
N TRP A 90 16.19 -15.94 6.49
CA TRP A 90 15.91 -14.50 6.31
C TRP A 90 14.66 -14.33 5.44
N SER A 91 13.66 -13.63 5.95
CA SER A 91 12.48 -13.26 5.16
C SER A 91 12.26 -11.75 5.15
N PHE A 92 11.93 -11.25 3.98
CA PHE A 92 11.74 -9.82 3.75
C PHE A 92 10.84 -9.56 2.56
N ARG A 93 10.33 -8.33 2.47
CA ARG A 93 9.60 -7.79 1.33
C ARG A 93 10.24 -6.50 0.87
N ASN A 94 10.34 -6.32 -0.45
CA ASN A 94 10.82 -5.09 -1.06
C ASN A 94 9.77 -4.51 -2.01
N ILE A 95 9.67 -3.19 -2.00
CA ILE A 95 9.00 -2.37 -3.00
C ILE A 95 10.10 -1.65 -3.76
N TYR A 96 10.22 -1.93 -5.06
CA TYR A 96 11.10 -1.19 -5.95
C TYR A 96 10.30 -0.08 -6.62
N ILE A 97 10.84 1.15 -6.59
CA ILE A 97 10.21 2.34 -7.15
C ILE A 97 11.13 2.89 -8.23
N GLU A 98 10.68 2.81 -9.49
CA GLU A 98 11.43 3.36 -10.63
C GLU A 98 11.58 4.88 -10.52
N LEU A 99 12.69 5.42 -11.05
CA LEU A 99 12.99 6.86 -10.97
C LEU A 99 11.85 7.77 -11.44
N PRO A 100 11.19 7.53 -12.59
CA PRO A 100 10.10 8.41 -13.04
C PRO A 100 8.93 8.47 -12.05
N LEU A 101 8.58 7.35 -11.41
CA LEU A 101 7.54 7.35 -10.39
C LEU A 101 7.99 8.05 -9.11
N MET A 102 9.25 7.88 -8.71
CA MET A 102 9.80 8.60 -7.54
C MET A 102 9.76 10.10 -7.80
N GLU A 103 10.18 10.57 -8.96
CA GLU A 103 10.12 12.00 -9.35
C GLU A 103 8.68 12.54 -9.28
N GLN A 104 7.71 11.81 -9.83
CA GLN A 104 6.29 12.16 -9.71
C GLN A 104 5.84 12.24 -8.23
N MET A 105 6.24 11.27 -7.40
CA MET A 105 5.90 11.30 -5.97
C MET A 105 6.56 12.47 -5.23
N LEU A 106 7.77 12.84 -5.62
CA LEU A 106 8.47 14.00 -5.07
C LEU A 106 7.76 15.33 -5.43
N GLU A 107 7.26 15.46 -6.66
CA GLU A 107 6.41 16.58 -7.05
C GLU A 107 5.12 16.64 -6.20
N HIS A 108 4.47 15.50 -6.03
CA HIS A 108 3.26 15.39 -5.19
C HIS A 108 3.51 15.75 -3.72
N LEU A 109 4.72 15.49 -3.22
CA LEU A 109 5.17 15.84 -1.88
C LEU A 109 5.64 17.29 -1.75
N GLU A 110 5.68 18.06 -2.85
CA GLU A 110 6.26 19.42 -2.91
C GLU A 110 7.76 19.43 -2.52
N TRP A 111 8.50 18.41 -2.99
CA TRP A 111 9.94 18.30 -2.76
C TRP A 111 10.66 19.51 -3.33
N ARG A 112 11.54 20.12 -2.54
CA ARG A 112 12.31 21.33 -2.92
C ARG A 112 13.82 21.13 -2.94
N GLY A 113 14.27 19.89 -2.80
CA GLY A 113 15.68 19.52 -2.94
C GLY A 113 16.14 19.56 -4.39
N SER A 114 17.45 19.51 -4.59
CA SER A 114 18.05 19.37 -5.92
C SER A 114 18.04 17.89 -6.35
N GLY A 115 17.36 17.59 -7.45
CA GLY A 115 17.27 16.22 -7.95
C GLY A 115 16.49 15.27 -7.05
N VAL A 116 16.81 13.99 -7.15
CA VAL A 116 16.23 12.94 -6.30
C VAL A 116 17.00 12.79 -4.99
N PRO A 117 16.33 12.50 -3.85
CA PRO A 117 17.00 12.33 -2.55
C PRO A 117 17.81 11.04 -2.49
N HIS A 118 18.86 11.06 -1.67
CA HIS A 118 19.58 9.87 -1.26
C HIS A 118 19.25 9.49 0.18
N PHE A 119 19.26 8.19 0.48
CA PHE A 119 19.04 7.73 1.84
C PHE A 119 20.32 7.85 2.69
N LYS A 120 20.20 8.46 3.88
CA LYS A 120 21.30 8.59 4.83
C LYS A 120 21.75 7.26 5.41
N GLN A 121 20.81 6.35 5.60
CA GLN A 121 21.02 5.07 6.26
C GLN A 121 20.39 3.96 5.45
N MET A 122 21.18 2.94 5.14
CA MET A 122 20.69 1.74 4.48
C MET A 122 19.77 0.91 5.39
N ILE A 123 20.10 0.80 6.68
CA ILE A 123 19.25 0.14 7.67
C ILE A 123 18.59 1.20 8.53
N PHE A 124 17.28 1.17 8.58
CA PHE A 124 16.48 2.22 9.21
C PHE A 124 15.40 1.62 10.13
N TRP A 125 15.35 2.11 11.37
CA TRP A 125 14.39 1.66 12.37
C TRP A 125 13.29 2.68 12.58
N GLN A 126 12.08 2.35 12.14
CA GLN A 126 10.90 3.18 12.33
C GLN A 126 9.62 2.33 12.46
N PRO A 127 9.34 1.83 13.66
CA PRO A 127 8.20 0.92 13.87
C PRO A 127 6.84 1.48 13.44
N SER A 128 6.66 2.81 13.51
CA SER A 128 5.42 3.47 13.11
C SER A 128 5.10 3.34 11.61
N LEU A 129 6.10 3.08 10.76
CA LEU A 129 5.92 2.89 9.31
C LEU A 129 5.53 1.46 8.93
N ARG A 130 5.69 0.50 9.83
CA ARG A 130 5.45 -0.92 9.56
C ARG A 130 4.05 -1.18 8.99
N HIS A 131 3.02 -0.69 9.64
CA HIS A 131 1.64 -0.92 9.20
C HIS A 131 1.31 -0.21 7.87
N ILE A 132 1.93 0.96 7.62
CA ILE A 132 1.77 1.66 6.33
C ILE A 132 2.46 0.87 5.22
N PHE A 133 3.67 0.35 5.46
CA PHE A 133 4.39 -0.49 4.52
C PHE A 133 3.59 -1.74 4.14
N TYR A 134 3.07 -2.48 5.13
CA TYR A 134 2.25 -3.67 4.85
C TYR A 134 0.95 -3.32 4.13
N GLY A 135 0.28 -2.23 4.52
CA GLY A 135 -0.92 -1.76 3.83
C GLY A 135 -0.64 -1.42 2.38
N LEU A 136 0.47 -0.73 2.09
CA LEU A 136 0.91 -0.44 0.73
C LEU A 136 1.28 -1.70 -0.04
N PHE A 137 2.11 -2.58 0.54
CA PHE A 137 2.51 -3.83 -0.10
C PHE A 137 1.30 -4.67 -0.49
N GLN A 138 0.32 -4.81 0.41
CA GLN A 138 -0.93 -5.51 0.13
C GLN A 138 -1.78 -4.82 -0.94
N ALA A 139 -1.93 -3.48 -0.87
CA ALA A 139 -2.67 -2.73 -1.87
C ALA A 139 -2.04 -2.79 -3.27
N LEU A 140 -0.71 -2.96 -3.35
CA LEU A 140 0.01 -3.17 -4.59
C LEU A 140 -0.08 -4.63 -5.05
N ALA A 141 -0.02 -5.59 -4.14
CA ALA A 141 -0.05 -7.03 -4.46
C ALA A 141 -1.45 -7.52 -4.87
N GLU A 142 -2.50 -6.88 -4.38
CA GLU A 142 -3.89 -7.19 -4.69
C GLU A 142 -4.49 -6.08 -5.55
N PRO A 143 -5.46 -6.40 -6.43
CA PRO A 143 -6.15 -5.38 -7.21
C PRO A 143 -6.92 -4.40 -6.30
N THR A 144 -6.49 -3.15 -6.27
CA THR A 144 -7.16 -2.07 -5.54
C THR A 144 -7.20 -0.80 -6.40
N SER A 145 -7.94 0.23 -5.96
CA SER A 145 -8.01 1.47 -6.71
C SER A 145 -6.65 2.19 -6.76
N GLN A 146 -6.37 2.85 -7.88
CA GLN A 146 -5.15 3.64 -8.06
C GLN A 146 -5.01 4.70 -6.97
N LEU A 147 -6.11 5.38 -6.62
CA LEU A 147 -6.12 6.38 -5.55
C LEU A 147 -5.67 5.78 -4.21
N HIS A 148 -6.05 4.53 -3.91
CA HIS A 148 -5.62 3.84 -2.68
C HIS A 148 -4.12 3.58 -2.69
N GLN A 149 -3.59 3.02 -3.78
CA GLN A 149 -2.16 2.72 -3.94
C GLN A 149 -1.31 3.99 -3.85
N GLN A 150 -1.67 5.04 -4.59
CA GLN A 150 -0.97 6.34 -4.58
C GLN A 150 -1.03 7.01 -3.21
N SER A 151 -2.18 6.99 -2.54
CA SER A 151 -2.33 7.57 -1.20
C SER A 151 -1.43 6.89 -0.17
N LEU A 152 -1.32 5.56 -0.20
CA LEU A 152 -0.45 4.79 0.69
C LEU A 152 1.02 4.97 0.37
N LEU A 153 1.37 5.08 -0.92
CA LEU A 153 2.74 5.36 -1.35
C LEU A 153 3.21 6.72 -0.83
N LEU A 154 2.40 7.77 -0.98
CA LEU A 154 2.69 9.08 -0.41
C LEU A 154 2.76 9.06 1.11
N ALA A 155 1.89 8.30 1.77
CA ALA A 155 1.88 8.16 3.23
C ALA A 155 3.14 7.45 3.76
N LEU A 156 3.74 6.53 2.98
CA LEU A 156 5.00 5.87 3.32
C LEU A 156 6.21 6.77 3.02
N LEU A 157 6.26 7.33 1.81
CA LEU A 157 7.41 8.13 1.35
C LEU A 157 7.61 9.40 2.17
N SER A 158 6.53 10.11 2.51
CA SER A 158 6.62 11.37 3.22
C SER A 158 7.41 11.31 4.54
N PRO A 159 7.05 10.49 5.54
CA PRO A 159 7.83 10.38 6.78
C PRO A 159 9.19 9.71 6.56
N LEU A 160 9.31 8.78 5.61
CA LEU A 160 10.56 8.14 5.30
C LEU A 160 11.59 9.15 4.79
N LEU A 161 11.23 10.02 3.86
CA LEU A 161 12.10 11.07 3.33
C LEU A 161 12.39 12.14 4.39
N GLN A 162 11.41 12.53 5.22
CA GLN A 162 11.66 13.48 6.31
C GLN A 162 12.73 12.98 7.29
N LEU A 163 12.74 11.69 7.57
CA LEU A 163 13.61 11.11 8.59
C LEU A 163 14.95 10.65 8.02
N ASN A 164 15.00 10.24 6.74
CA ASN A 164 16.17 9.57 6.19
C ASN A 164 16.70 10.13 4.86
N ALA A 165 16.10 11.17 4.26
CA ALA A 165 16.72 11.81 3.10
C ALA A 165 17.92 12.67 3.50
N ASP A 166 18.93 12.73 2.62
CA ASP A 166 20.16 13.53 2.78
C ASP A 166 19.89 15.04 2.78
N GLN A 167 18.79 15.46 2.15
CA GLN A 167 18.34 16.85 2.10
C GLN A 167 17.16 17.07 3.06
N SER A 168 17.06 18.27 3.63
CA SER A 168 15.95 18.60 4.52
C SER A 168 14.63 18.69 3.75
N PHE A 169 13.62 17.98 4.22
CA PHE A 169 12.28 17.99 3.66
C PHE A 169 11.28 18.48 4.71
N HIS A 170 10.57 19.56 4.39
CA HIS A 170 9.56 20.13 5.27
C HIS A 170 8.17 20.01 4.66
N ILE A 171 7.28 19.36 5.40
CA ILE A 171 5.89 19.22 5.02
C ILE A 171 5.07 20.41 5.52
N ARG A 172 4.39 21.11 4.62
CA ARG A 172 3.45 22.17 4.96
C ARG A 172 2.31 21.62 5.85
N SER A 173 2.04 22.29 6.97
CA SER A 173 0.90 21.93 7.82
C SER A 173 -0.42 22.19 7.10
N PRO A 174 -1.40 21.28 7.17
CA PRO A 174 -2.70 21.49 6.54
C PRO A 174 -3.44 22.65 7.21
N LYS A 175 -4.07 23.47 6.37
CA LYS A 175 -4.99 24.52 6.79
C LYS A 175 -6.43 24.12 6.42
N PRO A 176 -7.44 24.72 7.00
CA PRO A 176 -8.83 24.51 6.58
C PRO A 176 -9.02 24.94 5.11
N GLU A 177 -9.20 23.97 4.21
CA GLU A 177 -9.45 24.18 2.78
C GLU A 177 -10.88 23.71 2.43
N SER A 178 -11.87 24.26 3.16
CA SER A 178 -13.25 23.75 3.18
C SER A 178 -13.88 23.66 1.79
N SER A 179 -13.65 24.64 0.90
CA SER A 179 -14.21 24.63 -0.46
C SER A 179 -13.53 23.57 -1.36
N ALA A 180 -12.21 23.40 -1.25
CA ALA A 180 -11.46 22.42 -2.00
C ALA A 180 -11.86 20.99 -1.55
N VAL A 181 -11.91 20.76 -0.24
CA VAL A 181 -12.33 19.48 0.32
C VAL A 181 -13.79 19.17 -0.03
N ALA A 182 -14.68 20.16 0.00
CA ALA A 182 -16.08 19.98 -0.39
C ALA A 182 -16.22 19.54 -1.85
N ARG A 183 -15.49 20.17 -2.79
CA ARG A 183 -15.47 19.75 -4.21
C ARG A 183 -15.02 18.31 -4.38
N VAL A 184 -13.95 17.94 -3.70
CA VAL A 184 -13.43 16.56 -3.75
C VAL A 184 -14.42 15.56 -3.16
N ARG A 185 -15.10 15.90 -2.08
CA ARG A 185 -16.16 15.05 -1.49
C ARG A 185 -17.28 14.79 -2.50
N THR A 186 -17.88 15.86 -3.04
CA THR A 186 -18.95 15.75 -4.04
C THR A 186 -18.51 14.90 -5.23
N TYR A 187 -17.30 15.15 -5.76
CA TYR A 187 -16.76 14.38 -6.85
C TYR A 187 -16.64 12.88 -6.54
N LEU A 188 -16.09 12.53 -5.35
CA LEU A 188 -15.96 11.14 -4.92
C LEU A 188 -17.30 10.45 -4.66
N GLU A 189 -18.35 11.19 -4.28
CA GLU A 189 -19.72 10.68 -4.12
C GLU A 189 -20.35 10.34 -5.48
N GLU A 190 -20.15 11.21 -6.48
CA GLU A 190 -20.67 11.05 -7.85
C GLU A 190 -19.90 9.98 -8.63
N HIS A 191 -18.58 9.93 -8.47
CA HIS A 191 -17.65 9.06 -9.18
C HIS A 191 -17.11 7.92 -8.30
N CYS A 192 -17.89 7.47 -7.33
CA CYS A 192 -17.38 6.48 -6.37
C CYS A 192 -17.02 5.15 -7.01
N CYS A 193 -17.64 4.76 -8.11
CA CYS A 193 -17.40 3.50 -8.82
C CYS A 193 -16.31 3.59 -9.90
N ASP A 194 -15.81 4.80 -10.16
CA ASP A 194 -14.80 5.06 -11.18
C ASP A 194 -13.38 4.84 -10.65
N ASN A 195 -12.43 4.64 -11.56
CA ASN A 195 -11.02 4.55 -11.19
C ASN A 195 -10.41 5.95 -11.06
N VAL A 196 -10.73 6.64 -9.97
CA VAL A 196 -10.24 7.98 -9.67
C VAL A 196 -8.78 7.95 -9.27
N SER A 197 -7.97 8.89 -9.79
CA SER A 197 -6.57 9.09 -9.43
C SER A 197 -6.40 10.26 -8.46
N ILE A 198 -5.26 10.29 -7.77
CA ILE A 198 -4.92 11.42 -6.90
C ILE A 198 -4.64 12.71 -7.70
N ASP A 199 -4.10 12.58 -8.92
CA ASP A 199 -3.81 13.71 -9.80
C ASP A 199 -5.09 14.41 -10.24
N GLU A 200 -6.13 13.64 -10.53
CA GLU A 200 -7.45 14.16 -10.86
C GLU A 200 -8.06 14.96 -9.71
N LEU A 201 -7.97 14.44 -8.48
CA LEU A 201 -8.42 15.15 -7.29
C LEU A 201 -7.58 16.40 -6.99
N SER A 202 -6.28 16.33 -7.25
CA SER A 202 -5.34 17.45 -7.14
C SER A 202 -5.73 18.58 -8.09
N THR A 203 -5.97 18.25 -9.36
CA THR A 203 -6.44 19.20 -10.37
C THR A 203 -7.77 19.85 -9.96
N LEU A 204 -8.74 19.05 -9.55
CA LEU A 204 -10.06 19.53 -9.12
C LEU A 204 -9.99 20.47 -7.90
N SER A 205 -9.11 20.19 -6.97
CA SER A 205 -8.97 20.95 -5.72
C SER A 205 -8.01 22.13 -5.83
N ASN A 206 -7.12 22.15 -6.83
CA ASN A 206 -5.98 23.05 -6.96
C ASN A 206 -5.04 22.98 -5.73
N LEU A 207 -4.87 21.76 -5.19
CA LEU A 207 -3.96 21.46 -4.09
C LEU A 207 -3.00 20.35 -4.54
N SER A 208 -1.77 20.34 -4.01
CA SER A 208 -0.89 19.20 -4.26
C SER A 208 -1.49 17.92 -3.68
N PRO A 209 -1.24 16.77 -4.30
CA PRO A 209 -1.81 15.48 -3.90
C PRO A 209 -1.66 15.17 -2.42
N TYR A 210 -0.45 15.31 -1.89
CA TYR A 210 -0.20 15.02 -0.49
C TYR A 210 -0.86 16.03 0.47
N TYR A 211 -0.84 17.32 0.12
CA TYR A 211 -1.51 18.36 0.90
C TYR A 211 -3.03 18.15 0.92
N LEU A 212 -3.62 17.80 -0.23
CA LEU A 212 -5.03 17.43 -0.34
C LEU A 212 -5.39 16.27 0.60
N ILE A 213 -4.63 15.15 0.56
CA ILE A 213 -4.89 13.99 1.43
C ILE A 213 -4.91 14.41 2.90
N ARG A 214 -3.97 15.26 3.32
CA ARG A 214 -3.89 15.73 4.71
C ARG A 214 -5.04 16.66 5.09
N CYS A 215 -5.39 17.62 4.23
CA CYS A 215 -6.55 18.50 4.45
C CYS A 215 -7.86 17.71 4.50
N PHE A 216 -8.03 16.77 3.57
CA PHE A 216 -9.21 15.92 3.50
C PHE A 216 -9.33 15.06 4.76
N ARG A 217 -8.23 14.39 5.17
CA ARG A 217 -8.22 13.58 6.40
C ARG A 217 -8.51 14.41 7.66
N GLN A 218 -8.00 15.63 7.74
CA GLN A 218 -8.24 16.51 8.88
C GLN A 218 -9.70 16.94 8.97
N GLN A 219 -10.36 17.21 7.84
CA GLN A 219 -11.73 17.76 7.82
C GLN A 219 -12.80 16.68 7.74
N VAL A 220 -12.54 15.54 7.08
CA VAL A 220 -13.50 14.45 6.87
C VAL A 220 -13.28 13.29 7.83
N GLY A 221 -12.09 13.20 8.44
CA GLY A 221 -11.74 12.14 9.39
C GLY A 221 -11.13 10.88 8.75
N CYS A 222 -11.14 10.76 7.41
CA CYS A 222 -10.54 9.65 6.69
C CYS A 222 -9.87 10.13 5.40
N ALA A 223 -9.04 9.26 4.79
CA ALA A 223 -8.39 9.58 3.52
C ALA A 223 -9.39 9.51 2.34
N PRO A 224 -9.13 10.22 1.20
CA PRO A 224 -10.02 10.22 0.03
C PRO A 224 -10.42 8.83 -0.47
N HIS A 225 -9.46 7.90 -0.57
CA HIS A 225 -9.72 6.53 -1.01
C HIS A 225 -10.64 5.74 -0.06
N GLN A 226 -10.54 6.00 1.25
CA GLN A 226 -11.43 5.38 2.25
C GLN A 226 -12.85 5.92 2.12
N TYR A 227 -12.96 7.23 1.84
CA TYR A 227 -14.23 7.88 1.59
C TYR A 227 -14.90 7.35 0.32
N GLN A 228 -14.17 7.25 -0.78
CA GLN A 228 -14.63 6.64 -2.03
C GLN A 228 -15.11 5.20 -1.81
N ARG A 229 -14.29 4.38 -1.13
CA ARG A 229 -14.62 2.98 -0.80
C ARG A 229 -15.91 2.86 -0.01
N HIS A 230 -16.13 3.77 0.93
CA HIS A 230 -17.36 3.77 1.73
C HIS A 230 -18.60 4.04 0.87
N TRP A 231 -18.52 4.99 -0.05
CA TRP A 231 -19.61 5.26 -0.99
C TRP A 231 -19.86 4.11 -1.96
N GLN A 232 -18.83 3.45 -2.47
CA GLN A 232 -18.97 2.20 -3.24
C GLN A 232 -19.80 1.16 -2.47
N LEU A 233 -19.47 0.94 -1.20
CA LEU A 233 -20.17 -0.03 -0.35
C LEU A 233 -21.62 0.38 -0.06
N ILE A 234 -21.90 1.67 0.11
CA ILE A 234 -23.27 2.18 0.23
C ILE A 234 -24.07 1.87 -1.06
N ARG A 235 -23.50 2.14 -2.23
CA ARG A 235 -24.14 1.84 -3.51
C ARG A 235 -24.38 0.34 -3.70
N VAL A 236 -23.40 -0.49 -3.38
CA VAL A 236 -23.57 -1.96 -3.36
C VAL A 236 -24.73 -2.37 -2.43
N LYS A 237 -24.76 -1.83 -1.22
CA LYS A 237 -25.81 -2.13 -0.24
C LYS A 237 -27.20 -1.80 -0.81
N GLN A 238 -27.36 -0.69 -1.51
CA GLN A 238 -28.60 -0.32 -2.20
C GLN A 238 -28.92 -1.30 -3.33
N ALA A 239 -27.94 -1.64 -4.17
CA ALA A 239 -28.15 -2.58 -5.28
C ALA A 239 -28.59 -3.97 -4.80
N LEU A 240 -28.04 -4.46 -3.68
CA LEU A 240 -28.40 -5.76 -3.11
C LEU A 240 -29.87 -5.86 -2.66
N THR A 241 -30.56 -4.75 -2.45
CA THR A 241 -31.99 -4.75 -2.08
C THR A 241 -32.93 -4.72 -3.27
N ILE A 242 -32.49 -4.21 -4.42
CA ILE A 242 -33.35 -3.97 -5.59
C ILE A 242 -32.97 -4.79 -6.83
N SER A 243 -31.77 -5.34 -6.86
CA SER A 243 -31.25 -6.03 -8.05
C SER A 243 -31.30 -7.54 -7.90
N SER A 244 -31.68 -8.21 -8.99
CA SER A 244 -31.57 -9.68 -9.16
C SER A 244 -30.22 -10.14 -9.71
N GLN A 245 -29.29 -9.22 -9.91
CA GLN A 245 -27.94 -9.51 -10.42
C GLN A 245 -27.16 -10.45 -9.48
N SER A 246 -26.20 -11.17 -10.08
CA SER A 246 -25.24 -11.96 -9.30
C SER A 246 -24.30 -11.05 -8.49
N LEU A 247 -23.81 -11.54 -7.35
CA LEU A 247 -22.83 -10.81 -6.55
C LEU A 247 -21.55 -10.48 -7.33
N SER A 248 -21.18 -11.31 -8.30
CA SER A 248 -20.03 -11.06 -9.17
C SER A 248 -20.28 -9.88 -10.11
N ALA A 249 -21.46 -9.78 -10.71
CA ALA A 249 -21.84 -8.65 -11.56
C ALA A 249 -21.88 -7.35 -10.74
N ILE A 250 -22.55 -7.36 -9.58
CA ILE A 250 -22.56 -6.22 -8.66
C ILE A 250 -21.14 -5.80 -8.28
N ALA A 251 -20.23 -6.74 -7.97
CA ALA A 251 -18.85 -6.40 -7.66
C ALA A 251 -18.20 -5.61 -8.80
N THR A 252 -18.30 -6.07 -10.03
CA THR A 252 -17.72 -5.41 -11.20
C THR A 252 -18.35 -4.04 -11.46
N ASP A 253 -19.68 -3.94 -11.43
CA ASP A 253 -20.44 -2.71 -11.74
C ASP A 253 -20.12 -1.59 -10.72
N TYR A 254 -19.77 -1.95 -9.49
CA TYR A 254 -19.45 -1.00 -8.43
C TYR A 254 -17.95 -0.84 -8.15
N GLY A 255 -17.08 -1.20 -9.11
CA GLY A 255 -15.64 -0.93 -9.06
C GLY A 255 -14.85 -1.82 -8.09
N PHE A 256 -15.36 -3.02 -7.77
CA PHE A 256 -14.61 -4.07 -7.10
C PHE A 256 -13.97 -5.00 -8.13
N TYR A 257 -12.77 -5.45 -7.84
CA TYR A 257 -12.05 -6.35 -8.74
C TYR A 257 -12.80 -7.67 -8.98
N ASP A 258 -13.31 -8.26 -7.88
CA ASP A 258 -14.09 -9.50 -7.91
C ASP A 258 -15.05 -9.58 -6.71
N GLN A 259 -15.86 -10.62 -6.70
CA GLN A 259 -16.78 -10.92 -5.61
C GLN A 259 -16.08 -11.13 -4.25
N SER A 260 -14.88 -11.71 -4.23
CA SER A 260 -14.12 -11.98 -3.01
C SER A 260 -13.65 -10.69 -2.37
N HIS A 261 -13.19 -9.75 -3.19
CA HIS A 261 -12.82 -8.39 -2.77
C HIS A 261 -14.03 -7.65 -2.19
N LEU A 262 -15.18 -7.69 -2.89
CA LEU A 262 -16.44 -7.13 -2.37
C LEU A 262 -16.83 -7.77 -1.04
N ASN A 263 -16.81 -9.11 -0.93
CA ASN A 263 -17.19 -9.82 0.29
C ASN A 263 -16.35 -9.40 1.49
N ARG A 264 -15.03 -9.28 1.33
CA ARG A 264 -14.12 -8.82 2.40
C ARG A 264 -14.43 -7.39 2.84
N ALA A 265 -14.50 -6.46 1.88
CA ALA A 265 -14.76 -5.05 2.16
C ALA A 265 -16.14 -4.82 2.80
N PHE A 266 -17.18 -5.47 2.28
CA PHE A 266 -18.54 -5.34 2.79
C PHE A 266 -18.67 -5.92 4.21
N LYS A 267 -18.10 -7.12 4.45
CA LYS A 267 -18.09 -7.73 5.79
C LYS A 267 -17.31 -6.91 6.80
N GLN A 268 -16.19 -6.34 6.39
CA GLN A 268 -15.39 -5.46 7.26
C GLN A 268 -16.16 -4.21 7.67
N THR A 269 -16.97 -3.65 6.77
CA THR A 269 -17.72 -2.40 7.01
C THR A 269 -19.05 -2.64 7.71
N PHE A 270 -19.81 -3.66 7.31
CA PHE A 270 -21.18 -3.88 7.78
C PHE A 270 -21.34 -5.11 8.70
N GLY A 271 -20.26 -5.85 8.98
CA GLY A 271 -20.28 -7.02 9.86
C GLY A 271 -20.83 -8.30 9.25
N VAL A 272 -21.51 -8.23 8.09
CA VAL A 272 -22.12 -9.36 7.38
C VAL A 272 -21.65 -9.42 5.92
N THR A 273 -21.75 -10.60 5.29
CA THR A 273 -21.44 -10.73 3.85
C THR A 273 -22.57 -10.16 2.98
N PRO A 274 -22.27 -9.70 1.73
CA PRO A 274 -23.30 -9.24 0.80
C PRO A 274 -24.41 -10.27 0.56
N GLY A 275 -24.04 -11.55 0.40
CA GLY A 275 -25.03 -12.60 0.18
C GLY A 275 -25.93 -12.88 1.39
N HIS A 276 -25.40 -12.72 2.62
CA HIS A 276 -26.24 -12.80 3.83
C HIS A 276 -27.19 -11.60 3.90
N TYR A 277 -26.67 -10.40 3.65
CA TYR A 277 -27.48 -9.17 3.62
C TYR A 277 -28.61 -9.25 2.58
N GLN A 278 -28.33 -9.72 1.36
CA GLN A 278 -29.32 -9.87 0.29
C GLN A 278 -30.42 -10.85 0.68
N LYS A 279 -30.06 -12.04 1.21
CA LYS A 279 -31.04 -13.04 1.65
C LYS A 279 -31.94 -12.55 2.78
N SER A 280 -31.38 -11.84 3.76
CA SER A 280 -32.15 -11.32 4.89
C SER A 280 -33.17 -10.27 4.48
N ASN A 281 -32.92 -9.49 3.41
CA ASN A 281 -33.82 -8.49 2.91
C ASN A 281 -34.84 -9.03 1.89
N SER A 282 -34.49 -10.09 1.13
CA SER A 282 -35.44 -10.73 0.20
C SER A 282 -36.54 -11.56 0.92
N VAL A 283 -36.36 -11.90 2.19
CA VAL A 283 -37.37 -12.61 3.00
C VAL A 283 -38.43 -11.65 3.56
N GLN A 284 -38.10 -10.37 3.77
CA GLN A 284 -39.06 -9.38 4.27
C GLN A 284 -40.12 -8.97 3.25
N ASP A 285 -39.81 -8.99 1.94
CA ASP A 285 -40.79 -8.71 0.86
C ASP A 285 -41.82 -9.82 0.66
N ARG A 286 -41.60 -11.03 1.16
CA ARG A 286 -42.52 -12.17 1.03
C ARG A 286 -43.49 -12.35 2.20
N SER A 287 -43.35 -11.57 3.26
CA SER A 287 -44.19 -11.64 4.44
C SER A 287 -45.21 -10.49 4.53
N GLY A 288 -45.38 -9.72 3.47
CA GLY A 288 -46.30 -8.59 3.33
C GLY A 288 -47.45 -8.80 2.34
N GLU A 289 -47.73 -10.06 1.91
CA GLU A 289 -48.95 -10.42 1.14
C GLU A 289 -49.94 -11.23 2.01
#